data_f7a8c868bc799f4a8c316c09601cbe53
#
_entry.id   f7a8c868bc799f4a8c316c09601cbe53
#
_cell.length_a   1.000
_cell.length_b   1.000
_cell.length_c   1.000
_cell.angle_alpha   90.00
_cell.angle_beta   90.00
_cell.angle_gamma   90.00
#
_symmetry.space_group_name_H-M   'P 1'
#
loop_
_entity.id
_entity.type
_entity.pdbx_description
1 polymer ?
#
loop_
_entity_poly.entity_id
_entity_poly.type
_entity_poly.pdbx_seq_one_letter_code
_entity_poly.pdbx_strand_id
1 'polypeptide(L)'
;TVNPAVPEGDIYKNMKVKKSCNVVVVGGGTAGLEAACTAAEVGCNVFLLEKKNHLGGLSTFISDLPSKTRMKDFPKYLEARASRLHNLYIFLNTEATVEMVKRFKPDIVVNATGSVPLVPPIPGLKENIAEGNVATIFDMINNLNAGKYPDDFCKGKEVVVVGGGSVGLDVIEYFAPRGAKCTIID
;
A
#
# COMPACT_ATOMS: atom_id res chain seq x y z
N THR A 1 8.94 -11.50 -9.90
CA THR A 1 7.75 -12.30 -10.28
C THR A 1 6.55 -11.82 -9.51
N VAL A 2 5.52 -11.36 -10.20
CA VAL A 2 4.31 -10.81 -9.57
C VAL A 2 3.15 -11.81 -9.57
N ASN A 3 3.25 -12.91 -10.28
CA ASN A 3 2.20 -13.92 -10.34
C ASN A 3 2.73 -15.28 -9.82
N PRO A 4 2.37 -15.68 -8.61
CA PRO A 4 2.80 -16.96 -8.03
C PRO A 4 2.20 -18.17 -8.76
N ALA A 5 1.13 -17.99 -9.52
CA ALA A 5 0.48 -19.07 -10.27
C ALA A 5 1.18 -19.40 -11.59
N VAL A 6 2.19 -18.62 -12.04
CA VAL A 6 2.89 -18.89 -13.31
C VAL A 6 3.46 -20.29 -13.41
N PRO A 7 4.15 -20.84 -12.39
CA PRO A 7 4.66 -22.22 -12.46
C PRO A 7 3.58 -23.29 -12.30
N GLU A 8 2.40 -22.96 -11.79
CA GLU A 8 1.34 -23.90 -11.43
C GLU A 8 -0.04 -23.48 -11.98
N GLY A 9 -0.03 -22.77 -13.12
CA GLY A 9 -1.20 -22.07 -13.66
C GLY A 9 -2.46 -22.93 -13.85
N ASP A 10 -2.32 -24.20 -14.12
CA ASP A 10 -3.47 -25.10 -14.34
C ASP A 10 -4.13 -25.54 -13.02
N ILE A 11 -3.38 -25.60 -11.92
CA ILE A 11 -3.91 -25.96 -10.60
C ILE A 11 -4.85 -24.86 -10.11
N TYR A 12 -4.46 -23.59 -10.24
CA TYR A 12 -5.24 -22.46 -9.73
C TYR A 12 -6.41 -22.05 -10.63
N LYS A 13 -6.29 -22.19 -11.96
CA LYS A 13 -7.34 -21.78 -12.91
C LYS A 13 -8.68 -22.48 -12.74
N ASN A 14 -8.66 -23.71 -12.28
CA ASN A 14 -9.86 -24.56 -12.18
C ASN A 14 -10.34 -24.74 -10.74
N MET A 15 -9.70 -24.10 -9.76
CA MET A 15 -10.14 -24.18 -8.38
C MET A 15 -11.50 -23.48 -8.21
N LYS A 16 -12.45 -24.24 -7.64
CA LYS A 16 -13.77 -23.73 -7.24
C LYS A 16 -14.10 -24.26 -5.86
N VAL A 17 -14.73 -23.41 -5.06
CA VAL A 17 -15.25 -23.88 -3.77
C VAL A 17 -16.41 -24.83 -3.99
N LYS A 18 -16.49 -25.92 -3.20
CA LYS A 18 -17.61 -26.88 -3.27
C LYS A 18 -18.92 -26.27 -2.76
N LYS A 19 -18.84 -25.33 -1.83
CA LYS A 19 -19.95 -24.58 -1.23
C LYS A 19 -19.54 -23.11 -1.14
N SER A 20 -20.41 -22.22 -1.59
CA SER A 20 -20.16 -20.79 -1.45
C SER A 20 -20.02 -20.39 0.01
N CYS A 21 -19.06 -19.53 0.29
CA CYS A 21 -18.77 -18.99 1.62
C CYS A 21 -18.69 -17.48 1.57
N ASN A 22 -18.86 -16.82 2.70
CA ASN A 22 -18.71 -15.39 2.86
C ASN A 22 -17.28 -15.07 3.30
N VAL A 23 -16.59 -14.26 2.53
CA VAL A 23 -15.24 -13.78 2.85
C VAL A 23 -15.29 -12.27 3.07
N VAL A 24 -14.83 -11.81 4.21
CA VAL A 24 -14.62 -10.39 4.47
C VAL A 24 -13.13 -10.08 4.36
N VAL A 25 -12.78 -9.12 3.51
CA VAL A 25 -11.41 -8.62 3.33
C VAL A 25 -11.32 -7.23 3.93
N VAL A 26 -10.41 -7.03 4.87
CA VAL A 26 -10.19 -5.74 5.51
C VAL A 26 -8.94 -5.09 4.95
N GLY A 27 -9.12 -4.01 4.20
CA GLY A 27 -8.07 -3.27 3.51
C GLY A 27 -8.06 -3.50 2.00
N GLY A 28 -8.18 -2.41 1.23
CA GLY A 28 -8.23 -2.37 -0.23
C GLY A 28 -6.88 -2.10 -0.90
N GLY A 29 -5.77 -2.44 -0.24
CA GLY A 29 -4.44 -2.44 -0.84
C GLY A 29 -4.25 -3.59 -1.83
N THR A 30 -3.05 -3.73 -2.41
CA THR A 30 -2.73 -4.78 -3.39
C THR A 30 -3.00 -6.18 -2.85
N ALA A 31 -2.61 -6.46 -1.61
CA ALA A 31 -2.83 -7.76 -0.97
C ALA A 31 -4.33 -8.06 -0.78
N GLY A 32 -5.09 -7.07 -0.31
CA GLY A 32 -6.54 -7.24 -0.10
C GLY A 32 -7.30 -7.37 -1.42
N LEU A 33 -6.96 -6.58 -2.43
CA LEU A 33 -7.54 -6.69 -3.77
C LEU A 33 -7.27 -8.06 -4.40
N GLU A 34 -6.03 -8.56 -4.33
CA GLU A 34 -5.69 -9.88 -4.85
C GLU A 34 -6.46 -10.98 -4.12
N ALA A 35 -6.50 -10.93 -2.78
CA ALA A 35 -7.25 -11.88 -1.98
C ALA A 35 -8.76 -11.85 -2.31
N ALA A 36 -9.33 -10.65 -2.46
CA ALA A 36 -10.73 -10.47 -2.78
C ALA A 36 -11.08 -11.00 -4.18
N CYS A 37 -10.27 -10.65 -5.19
CA CYS A 37 -10.47 -11.16 -6.55
C CYS A 37 -10.37 -12.68 -6.58
N THR A 38 -9.33 -13.25 -5.98
CA THR A 38 -9.12 -14.70 -5.96
C THR A 38 -10.26 -15.42 -5.25
N ALA A 39 -10.69 -14.94 -4.09
CA ALA A 39 -11.82 -15.53 -3.37
C ALA A 39 -13.13 -15.47 -4.19
N ALA A 40 -13.39 -14.36 -4.87
CA ALA A 40 -14.57 -14.22 -5.71
C ALA A 40 -14.50 -15.14 -6.95
N GLU A 41 -13.35 -15.24 -7.60
CA GLU A 41 -13.14 -16.10 -8.77
C GLU A 41 -13.32 -17.58 -8.46
N VAL A 42 -12.97 -18.03 -7.26
CA VAL A 42 -13.21 -19.43 -6.84
C VAL A 42 -14.65 -19.67 -6.40
N GLY A 43 -15.50 -18.62 -6.27
CA GLY A 43 -16.94 -18.73 -6.04
C GLY A 43 -17.45 -18.34 -4.66
N CYS A 44 -16.63 -17.65 -3.85
CA CYS A 44 -17.09 -17.07 -2.58
C CYS A 44 -17.84 -15.74 -2.81
N ASN A 45 -18.71 -15.35 -1.88
CA ASN A 45 -19.21 -13.99 -1.77
C ASN A 45 -18.20 -13.15 -1.00
N VAL A 46 -17.72 -12.06 -1.58
CA VAL A 46 -16.62 -11.29 -0.99
C VAL A 46 -17.06 -9.87 -0.66
N PHE A 47 -16.75 -9.42 0.55
CA PHE A 47 -17.01 -8.07 1.04
C PHE A 47 -15.67 -7.43 1.40
N LEU A 48 -15.20 -6.49 0.57
CA LEU A 48 -13.96 -5.76 0.79
C LEU A 48 -14.27 -4.41 1.43
N LEU A 49 -13.69 -4.16 2.60
CA LEU A 49 -13.84 -2.92 3.36
C LEU A 49 -12.56 -2.11 3.27
N GLU A 50 -12.64 -0.87 2.75
CA GLU A 50 -11.50 0.05 2.63
C GLU A 50 -11.86 1.38 3.30
N LYS A 51 -11.01 1.84 4.23
CA LYS A 51 -11.23 3.09 4.96
C LYS A 51 -11.05 4.36 4.13
N LYS A 52 -10.23 4.28 3.07
CA LYS A 52 -10.01 5.39 2.15
C LYS A 52 -11.10 5.45 1.08
N ASN A 53 -11.16 6.56 0.38
CA ASN A 53 -12.05 6.77 -0.76
C ASN A 53 -11.53 6.14 -2.07
N HIS A 54 -10.41 5.44 -2.03
CA HIS A 54 -9.77 4.80 -3.18
C HIS A 54 -9.09 3.50 -2.79
N LEU A 55 -8.87 2.64 -3.77
CA LEU A 55 -8.15 1.37 -3.67
C LEU A 55 -6.65 1.54 -3.95
N GLY A 56 -5.90 0.43 -3.88
CA GLY A 56 -4.49 0.34 -4.25
C GLY A 56 -3.51 0.52 -3.10
N GLY A 57 -3.96 1.12 -1.99
CA GLY A 57 -3.18 1.19 -0.75
C GLY A 57 -1.81 1.84 -0.93
N LEU A 58 -0.80 1.19 -0.36
CA LEU A 58 0.57 1.71 -0.33
C LEU A 58 1.22 1.78 -1.72
N SER A 59 0.90 0.85 -2.62
CA SER A 59 1.46 0.86 -3.98
C SER A 59 1.03 2.09 -4.78
N THR A 60 -0.21 2.53 -4.63
CA THR A 60 -0.69 3.78 -5.24
C THR A 60 -0.01 4.99 -4.60
N PHE A 61 0.12 5.01 -3.27
CA PHE A 61 0.76 6.11 -2.55
C PHE A 61 2.26 6.26 -2.91
N ILE A 62 3.01 5.15 -2.98
CA ILE A 62 4.44 5.16 -3.36
C ILE A 62 4.61 5.61 -4.83
N SER A 63 3.61 5.38 -5.69
CA SER A 63 3.68 5.79 -7.09
C SER A 63 3.73 7.30 -7.30
N ASP A 64 3.50 8.09 -6.27
CA ASP A 64 3.66 9.54 -6.29
C ASP A 64 5.15 9.96 -6.33
N LEU A 65 6.08 9.07 -5.96
CA LEU A 65 7.49 9.29 -6.22
C LEU A 65 7.79 9.20 -7.74
N PRO A 66 8.50 10.18 -8.32
CA PRO A 66 8.77 10.23 -9.76
C PRO A 66 9.43 8.96 -10.34
N SER A 67 10.29 8.30 -9.56
CA SER A 67 10.95 7.04 -9.94
C SER A 67 10.06 5.80 -9.82
N LYS A 68 8.90 5.91 -9.14
CA LYS A 68 8.00 4.79 -8.81
C LYS A 68 6.63 4.86 -9.48
N THR A 69 6.44 5.69 -10.47
CA THR A 69 5.13 5.93 -11.11
C THR A 69 4.42 4.67 -11.61
N ARG A 70 5.17 3.62 -11.95
CA ARG A 70 4.62 2.34 -12.40
C ARG A 70 4.08 1.46 -11.27
N MET A 71 4.32 1.82 -10.01
CA MET A 71 3.80 1.05 -8.87
C MET A 71 2.26 1.03 -8.81
N LYS A 72 1.59 2.00 -9.43
CA LYS A 72 0.12 2.05 -9.55
C LYS A 72 -0.45 1.14 -10.65
N ASP A 73 0.37 0.58 -11.53
CA ASP A 73 -0.12 -0.25 -12.65
C ASP A 73 -0.75 -1.55 -12.13
N PHE A 74 -0.15 -2.17 -11.13
CA PHE A 74 -0.67 -3.40 -10.54
C PHE A 74 -2.00 -3.21 -9.79
N PRO A 75 -2.16 -2.22 -8.88
CA PRO A 75 -3.47 -1.90 -8.30
C PRO A 75 -4.54 -1.65 -9.36
N LYS A 76 -4.26 -0.87 -10.40
CA LYS A 76 -5.21 -0.61 -11.50
C LYS A 76 -5.64 -1.88 -12.22
N TYR A 77 -4.71 -2.81 -12.46
CA TYR A 77 -5.06 -4.12 -12.99
C TYR A 77 -6.01 -4.88 -12.06
N LEU A 78 -5.75 -4.87 -10.75
CA LEU A 78 -6.61 -5.54 -9.77
C LEU A 78 -7.99 -4.89 -9.67
N GLU A 79 -8.10 -3.57 -9.75
CA GLU A 79 -9.37 -2.85 -9.79
C GLU A 79 -10.18 -3.24 -11.04
N ALA A 80 -9.52 -3.29 -12.20
CA ALA A 80 -10.17 -3.73 -13.43
C ALA A 80 -10.59 -5.21 -13.41
N ARG A 81 -9.84 -6.06 -12.69
CA ARG A 81 -10.20 -7.46 -12.45
C ARG A 81 -11.40 -7.54 -11.50
N ALA A 82 -11.38 -6.80 -10.40
CA ALA A 82 -12.44 -6.75 -9.42
C ALA A 82 -13.78 -6.27 -10.01
N SER A 83 -13.76 -5.28 -10.91
CA SER A 83 -14.98 -4.73 -11.54
C SER A 83 -15.74 -5.73 -12.41
N ARG A 84 -15.15 -6.86 -12.78
CA ARG A 84 -15.77 -7.93 -13.57
C ARG A 84 -16.43 -9.03 -12.71
N LEU A 85 -16.27 -8.95 -11.37
CA LEU A 85 -16.71 -9.99 -10.45
C LEU A 85 -18.01 -9.57 -9.76
N HIS A 86 -19.12 -10.23 -10.10
CA HIS A 86 -20.46 -9.90 -9.61
C HIS A 86 -20.69 -10.27 -8.12
N ASN A 87 -19.84 -11.14 -7.58
CA ASN A 87 -19.87 -11.62 -6.20
C ASN A 87 -18.81 -10.95 -5.30
N LEU A 88 -18.19 -9.86 -5.77
CA LEU A 88 -17.28 -9.00 -5.02
C LEU A 88 -17.92 -7.63 -4.78
N TYR A 89 -18.15 -7.31 -3.51
CA TYR A 89 -18.73 -6.05 -3.07
C TYR A 89 -17.66 -5.21 -2.39
N ILE A 90 -17.42 -3.99 -2.89
CA ILE A 90 -16.39 -3.08 -2.38
C ILE A 90 -17.04 -1.90 -1.67
N PHE A 91 -16.63 -1.66 -0.43
CA PHE A 91 -17.09 -0.58 0.43
C PHE A 91 -15.93 0.38 0.70
N LEU A 92 -15.91 1.49 0.00
CA LEU A 92 -14.96 2.58 0.24
C LEU A 92 -15.43 3.47 1.39
N ASN A 93 -14.56 4.33 1.92
CA ASN A 93 -14.82 5.18 3.08
C ASN A 93 -15.39 4.41 4.28
N THR A 94 -14.97 3.14 4.42
CA THR A 94 -15.52 2.22 5.40
C THR A 94 -14.40 1.66 6.27
N GLU A 95 -14.26 2.22 7.46
CA GLU A 95 -13.35 1.68 8.47
C GLU A 95 -13.98 0.45 9.12
N ALA A 96 -13.30 -0.69 9.00
CA ALA A 96 -13.80 -1.96 9.50
C ALA A 96 -13.70 -2.03 11.02
N THR A 97 -14.82 -2.26 11.68
CA THR A 97 -14.87 -2.67 13.09
C THR A 97 -15.24 -4.14 13.21
N VAL A 98 -14.96 -4.73 14.36
CA VAL A 98 -15.33 -6.14 14.64
C VAL A 98 -16.83 -6.35 14.48
N GLU A 99 -17.65 -5.40 14.97
CA GLU A 99 -19.11 -5.44 14.89
C GLU A 99 -19.59 -5.37 13.44
N MET A 100 -18.97 -4.52 12.63
CA MET A 100 -19.27 -4.42 11.20
C MET A 100 -18.93 -5.71 10.46
N VAL A 101 -17.73 -6.24 10.67
CA VAL A 101 -17.28 -7.49 10.04
C VAL A 101 -18.26 -8.63 10.38
N LYS A 102 -18.69 -8.77 11.64
CA LYS A 102 -19.64 -9.79 12.07
C LYS A 102 -21.01 -9.70 11.37
N ARG A 103 -21.44 -8.51 10.94
CA ARG A 103 -22.73 -8.33 10.22
C ARG A 103 -22.76 -9.04 8.87
N PHE A 104 -21.62 -9.21 8.22
CA PHE A 104 -21.50 -9.97 6.98
C PHE A 104 -21.52 -11.49 7.18
N LYS A 105 -21.56 -11.96 8.43
CA LYS A 105 -21.52 -13.39 8.79
C LYS A 105 -20.41 -14.13 8.06
N PRO A 106 -19.14 -13.70 8.21
CA PRO A 106 -18.02 -14.27 7.45
C PRO A 106 -17.73 -15.70 7.91
N ASP A 107 -17.44 -16.55 6.94
CA ASP A 107 -16.78 -17.85 7.16
C ASP A 107 -15.26 -17.65 7.28
N ILE A 108 -14.73 -16.64 6.56
CA ILE A 108 -13.30 -16.29 6.54
C ILE A 108 -13.15 -14.77 6.62
N VAL A 109 -12.19 -14.31 7.42
CA VAL A 109 -11.76 -12.92 7.45
C VAL A 109 -10.30 -12.84 7.02
N VAL A 110 -10.02 -12.01 6.01
CA VAL A 110 -8.66 -11.71 5.54
C VAL A 110 -8.26 -10.33 6.05
N ASN A 111 -7.25 -10.28 6.92
CA ASN A 111 -6.67 -9.03 7.38
C ASN A 111 -5.56 -8.59 6.41
N ALA A 112 -5.82 -7.52 5.65
CA ALA A 112 -4.92 -6.91 4.67
C ALA A 112 -4.75 -5.40 4.92
N THR A 113 -4.74 -4.97 6.18
CA THR A 113 -4.72 -3.56 6.59
C THR A 113 -3.40 -2.84 6.29
N GLY A 114 -2.37 -3.57 5.86
CA GLY A 114 -1.07 -3.00 5.50
C GLY A 114 -0.19 -2.68 6.70
N SER A 115 0.75 -1.77 6.50
CA SER A 115 1.73 -1.36 7.50
C SER A 115 1.89 0.17 7.52
N VAL A 116 2.50 0.65 8.60
CA VAL A 116 2.92 2.04 8.77
C VAL A 116 4.43 2.06 9.02
N PRO A 117 5.13 3.18 8.73
CA PRO A 117 6.54 3.31 9.03
C PRO A 117 6.81 3.10 10.52
N LEU A 118 7.79 2.27 10.82
CA LEU A 118 8.32 2.16 12.17
C LEU A 118 9.25 3.34 12.43
N VAL A 119 8.94 4.14 13.44
CA VAL A 119 9.83 5.18 13.95
C VAL A 119 10.66 4.57 15.08
N PRO A 120 11.99 4.39 14.89
CA PRO A 120 12.83 3.77 15.91
C PRO A 120 12.90 4.65 17.18
N PRO A 121 13.13 4.05 18.37
CA PRO A 121 13.15 4.77 19.64
C PRO A 121 14.50 5.49 19.85
N ILE A 122 14.85 6.39 18.94
CA ILE A 122 16.05 7.23 19.02
C ILE A 122 15.70 8.48 19.86
N PRO A 123 16.49 8.83 20.88
CA PRO A 123 16.27 10.04 21.67
C PRO A 123 16.19 11.29 20.80
N GLY A 124 15.19 12.14 21.02
CA GLY A 124 14.97 13.36 20.27
C GLY A 124 14.27 13.18 18.91
N LEU A 125 14.09 11.97 18.44
CA LEU A 125 13.53 11.72 17.09
C LEU A 125 12.07 12.19 16.97
N LYS A 126 11.23 11.88 17.96
CA LYS A 126 9.81 12.27 17.95
C LYS A 126 9.62 13.78 18.00
N GLU A 127 10.42 14.45 18.82
CA GLU A 127 10.44 15.90 18.96
C GLU A 127 10.83 16.57 17.64
N ASN A 128 11.88 16.08 16.99
CA ASN A 128 12.34 16.59 15.70
C ASN A 128 11.38 16.29 14.53
N ILE A 129 10.61 15.21 14.59
CA ILE A 129 9.49 14.97 13.65
C ILE A 129 8.43 16.04 13.83
N ALA A 130 8.04 16.35 15.07
CA ALA A 130 7.04 17.37 15.36
C ALA A 130 7.49 18.79 14.94
N GLU A 131 8.79 19.10 15.04
CA GLU A 131 9.41 20.34 14.59
C GLU A 131 9.61 20.39 13.05
N GLY A 132 9.45 19.27 12.34
CA GLY A 132 9.63 19.17 10.89
C GLY A 132 11.08 19.02 10.43
N ASN A 133 12.03 18.80 11.34
CA ASN A 133 13.45 18.56 11.03
C ASN A 133 13.71 17.13 10.56
N VAL A 134 12.83 16.20 10.93
CA VAL A 134 12.86 14.79 10.56
C VAL A 134 11.55 14.42 9.88
N ALA A 135 11.61 13.62 8.83
CA ALA A 135 10.45 13.13 8.10
C ALA A 135 10.55 11.63 7.88
N THR A 136 9.43 10.92 8.04
CA THR A 136 9.32 9.55 7.53
C THR A 136 9.15 9.58 6.00
N ILE A 137 9.29 8.43 5.35
CA ILE A 137 9.01 8.33 3.90
C ILE A 137 7.56 8.76 3.58
N PHE A 138 6.60 8.53 4.48
CA PHE A 138 5.21 8.96 4.26
C PHE A 138 5.07 10.48 4.35
N ASP A 139 5.78 11.12 5.29
CA ASP A 139 5.80 12.58 5.39
C ASP A 139 6.47 13.19 4.16
N MET A 140 7.55 12.56 3.67
CA MET A 140 8.22 12.97 2.44
C MET A 140 7.26 12.96 1.25
N ILE A 141 6.54 11.87 1.00
CA ILE A 141 5.58 11.77 -0.12
C ILE A 141 4.44 12.77 0.06
N ASN A 142 3.90 12.92 1.27
CA ASN A 142 2.85 13.89 1.55
C ASN A 142 3.34 15.33 1.30
N ASN A 143 4.57 15.66 1.69
CA ASN A 143 5.17 16.97 1.45
C ASN A 143 5.42 17.21 -0.04
N LEU A 144 5.84 16.18 -0.78
CA LEU A 144 5.97 16.24 -2.23
C LEU A 144 4.62 16.57 -2.88
N ASN A 145 3.57 15.83 -2.53
CA ASN A 145 2.21 16.04 -3.05
C ASN A 145 1.64 17.42 -2.68
N ALA A 146 2.05 17.95 -1.54
CA ALA A 146 1.68 19.31 -1.10
C ALA A 146 2.53 20.43 -1.75
N GLY A 147 3.46 20.09 -2.65
CA GLY A 147 4.33 21.06 -3.32
C GLY A 147 5.37 21.71 -2.39
N LYS A 148 5.67 21.10 -1.25
CA LYS A 148 6.64 21.65 -0.28
C LYS A 148 8.10 21.44 -0.70
N TYR A 149 8.36 20.70 -1.75
CA TYR A 149 9.70 20.44 -2.29
C TYR A 149 9.81 21.01 -3.72
N PRO A 150 9.96 22.34 -3.90
CA PRO A 150 10.28 22.92 -5.19
C PRO A 150 11.63 22.38 -5.69
N ASP A 151 11.91 22.51 -6.99
CA ASP A 151 13.09 21.90 -7.64
C ASP A 151 14.42 22.32 -7.02
N ASP A 152 14.50 23.51 -6.45
CA ASP A 152 15.68 24.05 -5.77
C ASP A 152 15.70 23.79 -4.24
N PHE A 153 14.65 23.17 -3.69
CA PHE A 153 14.52 22.92 -2.25
C PHE A 153 15.75 22.27 -1.63
N CYS A 154 16.36 21.34 -2.35
CA CYS A 154 17.45 20.49 -1.85
C CYS A 154 18.83 21.06 -2.13
N LYS A 155 18.93 22.13 -2.94
CA LYS A 155 20.22 22.69 -3.38
C LYS A 155 21.05 23.14 -2.19
N GLY A 156 22.23 22.51 -2.02
CA GLY A 156 23.17 22.81 -0.94
C GLY A 156 22.76 22.32 0.44
N LYS A 157 21.66 21.56 0.57
CA LYS A 157 21.26 20.96 1.84
C LYS A 157 21.97 19.64 2.10
N GLU A 158 22.17 19.32 3.35
CA GLU A 158 22.60 17.99 3.80
C GLU A 158 21.36 17.21 4.22
N VAL A 159 21.24 15.98 3.67
CA VAL A 159 20.16 15.05 3.99
C VAL A 159 20.78 13.79 4.59
N VAL A 160 20.40 13.48 5.81
CA VAL A 160 20.82 12.25 6.48
C VAL A 160 19.66 11.25 6.45
N VAL A 161 19.93 10.07 5.91
CA VAL A 161 18.97 8.97 5.83
C VAL A 161 19.35 7.90 6.83
N VAL A 162 18.47 7.59 7.75
CA VAL A 162 18.64 6.52 8.71
C VAL A 162 17.98 5.25 8.17
N GLY A 163 18.80 4.26 7.86
CA GLY A 163 18.44 2.99 7.24
C GLY A 163 18.88 2.88 5.77
N GLY A 164 19.77 1.93 5.47
CA GLY A 164 20.34 1.68 4.15
C GLY A 164 19.50 0.75 3.25
N GLY A 165 18.27 0.40 3.64
CA GLY A 165 17.39 -0.44 2.85
C GLY A 165 16.80 0.27 1.63
N SER A 166 15.95 -0.45 0.87
CA SER A 166 15.34 0.06 -0.39
C SER A 166 14.65 1.40 -0.23
N VAL A 167 13.97 1.63 0.91
CA VAL A 167 13.27 2.90 1.18
C VAL A 167 14.26 4.06 1.35
N GLY A 168 15.38 3.83 2.05
CA GLY A 168 16.43 4.85 2.20
C GLY A 168 17.06 5.21 0.86
N LEU A 169 17.28 4.22 -0.01
CA LEU A 169 17.77 4.45 -1.37
C LEU A 169 16.79 5.26 -2.21
N ASP A 170 15.47 5.01 -2.10
CA ASP A 170 14.44 5.80 -2.78
C ASP A 170 14.47 7.29 -2.36
N VAL A 171 14.73 7.56 -1.08
CA VAL A 171 14.91 8.93 -0.57
C VAL A 171 16.11 9.61 -1.23
N ILE A 172 17.25 8.90 -1.30
CA ILE A 172 18.46 9.44 -1.93
C ILE A 172 18.26 9.65 -3.44
N GLU A 173 17.65 8.69 -4.12
CA GLU A 173 17.31 8.80 -5.55
C GLU A 173 16.48 10.06 -5.84
N TYR A 174 15.65 10.48 -4.89
CA TYR A 174 14.90 11.71 -5.04
C TYR A 174 15.72 12.98 -4.77
N PHE A 175 16.49 13.03 -3.67
CA PHE A 175 17.13 14.27 -3.21
C PHE A 175 18.52 14.54 -3.83
N ALA A 176 19.34 13.51 -4.05
CA ALA A 176 20.70 13.71 -4.55
C ALA A 176 20.77 14.37 -5.96
N PRO A 177 19.97 13.95 -6.95
CA PRO A 177 19.94 14.61 -8.25
C PRO A 177 19.46 16.06 -8.21
N ARG A 178 18.79 16.45 -7.13
CA ARG A 178 18.29 17.80 -6.88
C ARG A 178 19.26 18.68 -6.09
N GLY A 179 20.51 18.21 -5.93
CA GLY A 179 21.62 18.97 -5.36
C GLY A 179 21.78 18.88 -3.85
N ALA A 180 21.13 17.92 -3.20
CA ALA A 180 21.39 17.58 -1.80
C ALA A 180 22.67 16.74 -1.67
N LYS A 181 23.43 16.98 -0.59
CA LYS A 181 24.47 16.07 -0.13
C LYS A 181 23.85 15.03 0.78
N CYS A 182 23.74 13.79 0.32
CA CYS A 182 23.09 12.72 1.04
C CYS A 182 24.10 11.83 1.79
N THR A 183 23.77 11.48 3.04
CA THR A 183 24.53 10.55 3.87
C THR A 183 23.58 9.45 4.37
N ILE A 184 23.99 8.18 4.28
CA ILE A 184 23.26 7.04 4.86
C ILE A 184 23.95 6.65 6.18
N ILE A 185 23.12 6.39 7.17
CA ILE A 185 23.52 5.78 8.43
C ILE A 185 22.69 4.50 8.57
N ASP A 186 23.34 3.34 8.68
CA ASP A 186 22.70 2.04 8.83
C ASP A 186 22.97 1.46 10.24
#